data_f666463f353614ea9af646090ab53e99
#
_entry.id   f666463f353614ea9af646090ab53e99
#
_cell.length_a   1.000
_cell.length_b   1.000
_cell.length_c   1.000
_cell.angle_alpha   90.00
_cell.angle_beta   90.00
_cell.angle_gamma   90.00
#
_symmetry.space_group_name_H-M   'P 1'
#
loop_
_entity.id
_entity.type
_entity.pdbx_description
1 polymer ?
#
loop_
_entity_poly.entity_id
_entity_poly.type
_entity_poly.pdbx_seq_one_letter_code
_entity_poly.pdbx_strand_id
1 'polypeptide(L)'
;MPLSIPLKSWPLCYNRQYMNYWRERSQPYKPGQTAPFKVSRSKIELYMQCPRCFWLDVRLKIKRPEGPPFNINKAIDELFKKEFDTYRKKGEPHPLMIEYKVPAVPFTHENLDKWRETFVGVQHLHEATNLMIFGAVDDIWVNKALELIVVDYKATAKDKDVSIDSDWQISYKRQMEVYQWLLRQNGFAVNNTGYFVYTNGRMDLDGFNDRIEFRTKVIPYTGDDAWIEPTIKKMKKCMESDVLPGMGTSIMGGPCEFCAYARARTELTIDHLQAKKRSV
;
A
#
# COMPACT_ATOMS: atom_id res chain seq x y z
N MET A 1 13.74 -31.14 4.27
CA MET A 1 14.43 -30.54 5.42
C MET A 1 14.75 -29.09 5.05
N PRO A 2 14.35 -28.07 5.81
CA PRO A 2 14.73 -26.69 5.53
C PRO A 2 16.17 -26.47 6.00
N LEU A 3 17.06 -26.09 5.07
CA LEU A 3 18.42 -25.69 5.37
C LEU A 3 18.37 -24.35 6.14
N SER A 4 18.59 -24.41 7.46
CA SER A 4 18.85 -23.25 8.29
C SER A 4 20.30 -22.80 8.05
N ILE A 5 20.50 -21.79 7.18
CA ILE A 5 21.81 -21.18 6.97
C ILE A 5 21.92 -20.01 7.96
N PRO A 6 22.84 -20.07 8.95
CA PRO A 6 23.04 -18.98 9.87
C PRO A 6 23.64 -17.77 9.14
N LEU A 7 23.12 -16.56 9.43
CA LEU A 7 23.50 -15.27 8.82
C LEU A 7 25.01 -14.93 8.94
N LYS A 8 25.78 -15.66 9.72
CA LYS A 8 27.21 -15.42 9.96
C LYS A 8 28.16 -16.02 8.92
N SER A 9 27.71 -16.83 7.98
CA SER A 9 28.56 -17.59 7.04
C SER A 9 28.57 -17.09 5.59
N TRP A 10 28.08 -15.87 5.31
CA TRP A 10 28.16 -15.31 3.97
C TRP A 10 29.53 -14.67 3.76
N PRO A 11 30.32 -15.09 2.75
CA PRO A 11 31.60 -14.45 2.46
C PRO A 11 31.41 -12.99 2.08
N LEU A 12 32.16 -12.11 2.75
CA LEU A 12 32.19 -10.65 2.61
C LEU A 12 32.74 -10.16 1.25
N CYS A 13 32.40 -10.78 0.13
CA CYS A 13 32.85 -10.37 -1.20
C CYS A 13 31.82 -9.57 -2.00
N TYR A 14 30.88 -8.89 -1.34
CA TYR A 14 30.04 -7.91 -2.02
C TYR A 14 30.54 -6.50 -1.68
N ASN A 15 31.05 -5.82 -2.68
CA ASN A 15 31.45 -4.42 -2.60
C ASN A 15 30.30 -3.58 -2.01
N ARG A 16 30.51 -3.02 -0.80
CA ARG A 16 29.50 -2.23 -0.05
C ARG A 16 28.82 -1.14 -0.88
N GLN A 17 29.49 -0.67 -1.95
CA GLN A 17 29.01 0.39 -2.83
C GLN A 17 27.76 0.00 -3.62
N TYR A 18 27.63 -1.28 -4.06
CA TYR A 18 26.44 -1.76 -4.77
C TYR A 18 25.26 -2.10 -3.83
N MET A 19 25.53 -2.50 -2.59
CA MET A 19 24.48 -2.75 -1.59
C MET A 19 23.74 -1.49 -1.15
N ASN A 20 24.38 -0.33 -1.22
CA ASN A 20 23.76 0.95 -0.83
C ASN A 20 22.77 1.49 -1.87
N TYR A 21 22.83 1.06 -3.12
CA TYR A 21 21.91 1.48 -4.18
C TYR A 21 20.46 0.99 -3.96
N TRP A 22 20.30 -0.21 -3.38
CA TRP A 22 18.99 -0.84 -3.14
C TRP A 22 18.50 -0.71 -1.70
N ARG A 23 19.23 0.00 -0.85
CA ARG A 23 18.85 0.20 0.54
C ARG A 23 18.19 1.55 0.71
N GLU A 24 17.01 1.54 1.31
CA GLU A 24 16.35 2.75 1.74
C GLU A 24 17.20 3.51 2.78
N ARG A 25 17.14 4.83 2.76
CA ARG A 25 17.85 5.69 3.73
C ARG A 25 17.32 5.51 5.16
N SER A 26 16.13 4.98 5.34
CA SER A 26 15.53 4.69 6.65
C SER A 26 16.25 3.53 7.36
N GLN A 27 16.31 3.59 8.68
CA GLN A 27 16.94 2.54 9.49
C GLN A 27 16.16 1.21 9.41
N PRO A 28 16.86 0.05 9.36
CA PRO A 28 16.21 -1.24 9.44
C PRO A 28 15.62 -1.46 10.84
N TYR A 29 14.58 -2.29 10.90
CA TYR A 29 14.07 -2.77 12.18
C TYR A 29 15.11 -3.66 12.87
N LYS A 30 15.33 -3.42 14.17
CA LYS A 30 16.20 -4.26 15.02
C LYS A 30 15.33 -5.01 16.02
N PRO A 31 15.43 -6.35 16.14
CA PRO A 31 14.70 -7.10 17.15
C PRO A 31 14.92 -6.53 18.55
N GLY A 32 13.86 -6.46 19.33
CA GLY A 32 13.91 -5.94 20.68
C GLY A 32 14.11 -4.41 20.78
N GLN A 33 14.05 -3.65 19.67
CA GLN A 33 14.16 -2.19 19.76
C GLN A 33 13.03 -1.56 20.58
N THR A 34 13.38 -0.58 21.42
CA THR A 34 12.44 0.13 22.29
C THR A 34 11.76 1.32 21.60
N ALA A 35 12.43 1.94 20.63
CA ALA A 35 11.83 3.02 19.85
C ALA A 35 10.73 2.50 18.91
N PRO A 36 9.57 3.18 18.79
CA PRO A 36 8.53 2.79 17.86
C PRO A 36 9.05 2.68 16.43
N PHE A 37 8.63 1.64 15.71
CA PHE A 37 9.00 1.47 14.32
C PHE A 37 7.82 1.82 13.41
N LYS A 38 8.06 2.71 12.43
CA LYS A 38 7.03 3.13 11.47
C LYS A 38 6.73 2.05 10.44
N VAL A 39 5.44 1.69 10.33
CA VAL A 39 4.92 0.73 9.37
C VAL A 39 3.79 1.37 8.57
N SER A 40 4.02 1.59 7.28
CA SER A 40 3.00 2.15 6.40
C SER A 40 1.93 1.11 6.02
N ARG A 41 0.77 1.57 5.59
CA ARG A 41 -0.28 0.73 5.00
C ARG A 41 0.30 -0.18 3.90
N SER A 42 1.19 0.34 3.05
CA SER A 42 1.82 -0.45 2.00
C SER A 42 2.73 -1.57 2.52
N LYS A 43 3.31 -1.44 3.72
CA LYS A 43 4.06 -2.53 4.37
C LYS A 43 3.14 -3.60 4.93
N ILE A 44 1.94 -3.24 5.41
CA ILE A 44 0.91 -4.23 5.79
C ILE A 44 0.52 -5.04 4.55
N GLU A 45 0.23 -4.38 3.44
CA GLU A 45 -0.09 -5.06 2.18
C GLU A 45 1.06 -5.94 1.69
N LEU A 46 2.30 -5.47 1.78
CA LEU A 46 3.48 -6.27 1.42
C LEU A 46 3.59 -7.54 2.26
N TYR A 47 3.30 -7.46 3.57
CA TYR A 47 3.27 -8.62 4.44
C TYR A 47 2.17 -9.61 4.03
N MET A 48 0.97 -9.11 3.74
CA MET A 48 -0.15 -9.93 3.30
C MET A 48 0.15 -10.66 1.99
N GLN A 49 0.83 -10.01 1.06
CA GLN A 49 1.27 -10.62 -0.20
C GLN A 49 2.42 -11.59 -0.01
N CYS A 50 3.44 -11.23 0.76
CA CYS A 50 4.63 -12.07 0.92
C CYS A 50 5.40 -11.72 2.21
N PRO A 51 5.29 -12.54 3.27
CA PRO A 51 6.04 -12.32 4.50
C PRO A 51 7.56 -12.25 4.30
N ARG A 52 8.12 -13.01 3.34
CA ARG A 52 9.55 -12.97 3.00
C ARG A 52 9.96 -11.61 2.44
N CYS A 53 9.23 -11.07 1.46
CA CYS A 53 9.53 -9.76 0.91
C CYS A 53 9.40 -8.66 1.97
N PHE A 54 8.38 -8.74 2.83
CA PHE A 54 8.21 -7.83 3.95
C PHE A 54 9.40 -7.91 4.92
N TRP A 55 9.83 -9.09 5.32
CA TRP A 55 10.95 -9.28 6.23
C TRP A 55 12.26 -8.74 5.65
N LEU A 56 12.55 -9.04 4.37
CA LEU A 56 13.72 -8.52 3.66
C LEU A 56 13.72 -6.98 3.63
N ASP A 57 12.58 -6.38 3.39
CA ASP A 57 12.42 -4.93 3.35
C ASP A 57 12.61 -4.30 4.74
N VAL A 58 11.93 -4.78 5.77
CA VAL A 58 11.97 -4.15 7.09
C VAL A 58 13.25 -4.45 7.87
N ARG A 59 13.80 -5.67 7.75
CA ARG A 59 14.99 -6.11 8.48
C ARG A 59 16.30 -5.78 7.77
N LEU A 60 16.33 -5.83 6.44
CA LEU A 60 17.56 -5.69 5.65
C LEU A 60 17.52 -4.53 4.66
N LYS A 61 16.38 -3.84 4.53
CA LYS A 61 16.15 -2.78 3.54
C LYS A 61 16.33 -3.25 2.09
N ILE A 62 16.08 -4.52 1.84
CA ILE A 62 16.05 -5.11 0.51
C ILE A 62 14.61 -5.04 0.02
N LYS A 63 14.30 -4.02 -0.79
CA LYS A 63 12.97 -3.81 -1.36
C LYS A 63 12.75 -4.65 -2.62
N ARG A 64 11.48 -4.88 -2.95
CA ARG A 64 11.10 -5.29 -4.31
C ARG A 64 11.50 -4.20 -5.30
N PRO A 65 11.93 -4.56 -6.53
CA PRO A 65 12.04 -3.58 -7.61
C PRO A 65 10.72 -2.84 -7.80
N GLU A 66 10.78 -1.52 -7.91
CA GLU A 66 9.61 -0.68 -8.18
C GLU A 66 9.35 -0.62 -9.68
N GLY A 67 8.07 -0.61 -10.07
CA GLY A 67 7.67 -0.33 -11.45
C GLY A 67 7.81 1.16 -11.78
N PRO A 68 7.63 1.56 -13.05
CA PRO A 68 7.63 2.96 -13.45
C PRO A 68 6.49 3.71 -12.74
N PRO A 69 6.70 4.99 -12.36
CA PRO A 69 5.68 5.77 -11.70
C PRO A 69 4.51 6.09 -12.65
N PHE A 70 3.29 5.97 -12.16
CA PHE A 70 2.07 6.34 -12.89
C PHE A 70 1.76 7.84 -12.70
N ASN A 71 2.51 8.72 -13.35
CA ASN A 71 2.44 10.17 -13.15
C ASN A 71 1.09 10.77 -13.52
N ILE A 72 0.38 10.25 -14.52
CA ILE A 72 -0.96 10.72 -14.87
C ILE A 72 -1.97 10.46 -13.73
N ASN A 73 -1.86 9.32 -13.05
CA ASN A 73 -2.72 9.01 -11.91
C ASN A 73 -2.50 9.99 -10.75
N LYS A 74 -1.25 10.42 -10.53
CA LYS A 74 -0.93 11.44 -9.55
C LYS A 74 -1.57 12.80 -9.92
N ALA A 75 -1.53 13.18 -11.19
CA ALA A 75 -2.17 14.42 -11.64
C ALA A 75 -3.69 14.39 -11.42
N ILE A 76 -4.33 13.25 -11.69
CA ILE A 76 -5.76 13.05 -11.47
C ILE A 76 -6.10 13.14 -9.98
N ASP A 77 -5.34 12.47 -9.12
CA ASP A 77 -5.48 12.53 -7.67
C ASP A 77 -5.42 13.97 -7.14
N GLU A 78 -4.40 14.73 -7.55
CA GLU A 78 -4.24 16.13 -7.17
C GLU A 78 -5.38 17.03 -7.69
N LEU A 79 -5.92 16.75 -8.87
CA LEU A 79 -7.05 17.48 -9.41
C LEU A 79 -8.35 17.17 -8.65
N PHE A 80 -8.61 15.92 -8.30
CA PHE A 80 -9.75 15.57 -7.46
C PHE A 80 -9.68 16.24 -6.09
N LYS A 81 -8.52 16.22 -5.44
CA LYS A 81 -8.33 16.92 -4.15
C LYS A 81 -8.72 18.41 -4.27
N LYS A 82 -8.23 19.12 -5.29
CA LYS A 82 -8.55 20.53 -5.52
C LYS A 82 -10.04 20.77 -5.78
N GLU A 83 -10.65 19.88 -6.55
CA GLU A 83 -12.07 19.97 -6.90
C GLU A 83 -12.93 19.73 -5.67
N PHE A 84 -12.72 18.65 -4.91
CA PHE A 84 -13.45 18.38 -3.67
C PHE A 84 -13.20 19.45 -2.60
N ASP A 85 -12.00 20.03 -2.51
CA ASP A 85 -11.68 21.11 -1.58
C ASP A 85 -12.46 22.39 -1.87
N THR A 86 -12.88 22.63 -3.12
CA THR A 86 -13.78 23.72 -3.47
C THR A 86 -15.15 23.56 -2.82
N TYR A 87 -15.69 22.35 -2.82
CA TYR A 87 -16.98 22.03 -2.17
C TYR A 87 -16.85 21.95 -0.65
N ARG A 88 -15.72 21.45 -0.15
CA ARG A 88 -15.37 21.44 1.28
C ARG A 88 -15.44 22.83 1.89
N LYS A 89 -14.85 23.83 1.22
CA LYS A 89 -14.87 25.24 1.67
C LYS A 89 -16.26 25.82 1.75
N LYS A 90 -17.19 25.34 0.91
CA LYS A 90 -18.59 25.77 0.89
C LYS A 90 -19.46 24.97 1.88
N GLY A 91 -18.99 23.82 2.37
CA GLY A 91 -19.80 22.87 3.14
C GLY A 91 -20.89 22.19 2.30
N GLU A 92 -20.70 22.09 1.00
CA GLU A 92 -21.66 21.55 0.03
C GLU A 92 -21.24 20.17 -0.49
N PRO A 93 -22.20 19.30 -0.88
CA PRO A 93 -21.87 18.07 -1.56
C PRO A 93 -21.31 18.32 -2.95
N HIS A 94 -20.29 17.55 -3.35
CA HIS A 94 -19.78 17.56 -4.71
C HIS A 94 -20.84 17.01 -5.70
N PRO A 95 -20.90 17.46 -6.99
CA PRO A 95 -21.85 16.95 -7.98
C PRO A 95 -21.86 15.41 -8.11
N LEU A 96 -20.71 14.75 -8.06
CA LEU A 96 -20.65 13.27 -8.04
C LEU A 96 -21.37 12.68 -6.81
N MET A 97 -21.31 13.32 -5.65
CA MET A 97 -22.02 12.83 -4.47
C MET A 97 -23.53 12.92 -4.68
N ILE A 98 -24.00 13.98 -5.34
CA ILE A 98 -25.43 14.17 -5.69
C ILE A 98 -25.86 13.13 -6.71
N GLU A 99 -25.11 12.97 -7.79
CA GLU A 99 -25.37 12.01 -8.88
C GLU A 99 -25.48 10.57 -8.36
N TYR A 100 -24.53 10.17 -7.48
CA TYR A 100 -24.48 8.83 -6.90
C TYR A 100 -25.26 8.69 -5.58
N LYS A 101 -26.05 9.74 -5.20
CA LYS A 101 -26.91 9.75 -4.00
C LYS A 101 -26.14 9.43 -2.72
N VAL A 102 -24.92 9.92 -2.58
CA VAL A 102 -24.12 9.77 -1.37
C VAL A 102 -24.54 10.88 -0.38
N PRO A 103 -25.13 10.53 0.79
CA PRO A 103 -25.68 11.51 1.73
C PRO A 103 -24.57 12.09 2.64
N ALA A 104 -23.58 12.75 2.06
CA ALA A 104 -22.41 13.25 2.75
C ALA A 104 -21.91 14.55 2.12
N VAL A 105 -20.98 15.22 2.80
CA VAL A 105 -20.21 16.36 2.29
C VAL A 105 -18.71 16.13 2.53
N PRO A 106 -17.80 16.78 1.80
CA PRO A 106 -16.37 16.70 2.07
C PRO A 106 -16.06 17.22 3.50
N PHE A 107 -15.33 16.42 4.29
CA PHE A 107 -15.04 16.71 5.71
C PHE A 107 -13.94 17.76 5.87
N THR A 108 -14.16 18.74 6.74
CA THR A 108 -13.16 19.77 7.10
C THR A 108 -12.52 19.43 8.43
N HIS A 109 -11.18 19.37 8.47
CA HIS A 109 -10.41 19.14 9.70
C HIS A 109 -9.05 19.81 9.60
N GLU A 110 -8.53 20.33 10.71
CA GLU A 110 -7.21 20.99 10.78
C GLU A 110 -6.03 20.13 10.37
N ASN A 111 -6.13 18.81 10.55
CA ASN A 111 -5.09 17.87 10.19
C ASN A 111 -5.29 17.22 8.80
N LEU A 112 -6.30 17.60 8.02
CA LEU A 112 -6.59 16.94 6.75
C LEU A 112 -5.40 16.95 5.79
N ASP A 113 -4.71 18.08 5.68
CA ASP A 113 -3.53 18.19 4.81
C ASP A 113 -2.41 17.24 5.24
N LYS A 114 -2.16 17.11 6.57
CA LYS A 114 -1.20 16.15 7.11
C LYS A 114 -1.62 14.70 6.86
N TRP A 115 -2.93 14.42 6.94
CA TRP A 115 -3.45 13.07 6.69
C TRP A 115 -3.31 12.65 5.22
N ARG A 116 -3.25 13.61 4.30
CA ARG A 116 -3.01 13.40 2.87
C ARG A 116 -1.52 13.30 2.50
N GLU A 117 -0.61 13.67 3.40
CA GLU A 117 0.84 13.58 3.15
C GLU A 117 1.34 12.14 3.19
N THR A 118 2.00 11.68 2.13
CA THR A 118 2.43 10.29 1.93
C THR A 118 3.29 9.72 3.08
N PHE A 119 4.13 10.54 3.71
CA PHE A 119 5.06 10.09 4.77
C PHE A 119 4.60 10.45 6.18
N VAL A 120 3.50 11.19 6.29
CA VAL A 120 2.86 11.55 7.55
C VAL A 120 1.59 10.73 7.72
N GLY A 121 0.55 11.03 6.98
CA GLY A 121 -0.71 10.31 7.00
C GLY A 121 -1.44 10.36 8.35
N VAL A 122 -2.51 9.59 8.45
CA VAL A 122 -3.14 9.25 9.73
C VAL A 122 -2.26 8.24 10.42
N GLN A 123 -1.91 8.49 11.70
CA GLN A 123 -0.97 7.67 12.47
C GLN A 123 -1.62 7.13 13.74
N HIS A 124 -1.27 5.90 14.11
CA HIS A 124 -1.65 5.31 15.39
C HIS A 124 -0.49 4.46 15.94
N LEU A 125 -0.11 4.70 17.20
CA LEU A 125 0.83 3.84 17.91
C LEU A 125 0.09 2.62 18.45
N HIS A 126 0.36 1.47 17.85
CA HIS A 126 -0.13 0.19 18.35
C HIS A 126 0.76 -0.28 19.51
N GLU A 127 0.40 0.09 20.74
CA GLU A 127 1.23 -0.08 21.94
C GLU A 127 1.66 -1.52 22.17
N ALA A 128 0.75 -2.50 22.00
CA ALA A 128 1.06 -3.91 22.21
C ALA A 128 2.20 -4.45 21.34
N THR A 129 2.53 -3.80 20.21
CA THR A 129 3.63 -4.19 19.33
C THR A 129 4.71 -3.14 19.20
N ASN A 130 4.52 -1.96 19.76
CA ASN A 130 5.37 -0.79 19.57
C ASN A 130 5.62 -0.45 18.09
N LEU A 131 4.56 -0.58 17.27
CA LEU A 131 4.56 -0.21 15.86
C LEU A 131 3.74 1.06 15.65
N MET A 132 4.32 2.06 15.00
CA MET A 132 3.61 3.26 14.54
C MET A 132 3.00 2.96 13.16
N ILE A 133 1.73 2.59 13.14
CA ILE A 133 1.00 2.32 11.90
C ILE A 133 0.56 3.64 11.29
N PHE A 134 0.73 3.80 9.97
CA PHE A 134 0.31 5.02 9.30
C PHE A 134 -0.11 4.79 7.83
N GLY A 135 -0.92 5.73 7.33
CA GLY A 135 -1.31 5.75 5.93
C GLY A 135 -1.90 7.10 5.52
N ALA A 136 -1.57 7.56 4.32
CA ALA A 136 -2.12 8.76 3.74
C ALA A 136 -3.46 8.46 3.06
N VAL A 137 -4.50 9.16 3.48
CA VAL A 137 -5.82 9.09 2.85
C VAL A 137 -5.87 10.04 1.66
N ASP A 138 -6.63 9.70 0.63
CA ASP A 138 -6.83 10.62 -0.49
C ASP A 138 -7.87 11.68 -0.12
N ASP A 139 -9.00 11.26 0.47
CA ASP A 139 -10.01 12.17 0.99
C ASP A 139 -10.85 11.55 2.12
N ILE A 140 -11.59 12.41 2.81
CA ILE A 140 -12.55 12.04 3.85
C ILE A 140 -13.82 12.86 3.64
N TRP A 141 -14.97 12.18 3.68
CA TRP A 141 -16.29 12.80 3.71
C TRP A 141 -16.94 12.58 5.07
N VAL A 142 -18.02 13.27 5.36
CA VAL A 142 -18.79 13.14 6.59
C VAL A 142 -20.29 13.10 6.28
N ASN A 143 -21.00 12.17 6.92
CA ASN A 143 -22.46 12.07 6.81
C ASN A 143 -23.16 12.88 7.89
N LYS A 144 -24.51 12.92 7.83
CA LYS A 144 -25.34 13.64 8.81
C LYS A 144 -25.25 13.10 10.24
N ALA A 145 -24.82 11.86 10.41
CA ALA A 145 -24.59 11.24 11.72
C ALA A 145 -23.19 11.56 12.29
N LEU A 146 -22.43 12.43 11.62
CA LEU A 146 -21.05 12.80 11.94
C LEU A 146 -20.07 11.61 11.87
N GLU A 147 -20.41 10.58 11.13
CA GLU A 147 -19.48 9.50 10.83
C GLU A 147 -18.58 9.89 9.66
N LEU A 148 -17.28 9.66 9.81
CA LEU A 148 -16.31 9.84 8.74
C LEU A 148 -16.42 8.72 7.72
N ILE A 149 -16.29 9.07 6.46
CA ILE A 149 -16.33 8.18 5.32
C ILE A 149 -15.00 8.28 4.59
N VAL A 150 -14.25 7.19 4.54
CA VAL A 150 -12.99 7.12 3.80
C VAL A 150 -13.25 7.12 2.30
N VAL A 151 -12.49 7.90 1.57
CA VAL A 151 -12.56 8.00 0.11
C VAL A 151 -11.18 7.80 -0.49
N ASP A 152 -11.14 7.03 -1.57
CA ASP A 152 -9.91 6.68 -2.25
C ASP A 152 -10.07 6.92 -3.76
N TYR A 153 -9.16 7.69 -4.34
CA TYR A 153 -9.18 8.06 -5.76
C TYR A 153 -8.45 7.04 -6.59
N LYS A 154 -9.09 6.52 -7.63
CA LYS A 154 -8.49 5.56 -8.55
C LYS A 154 -8.62 6.02 -9.99
N ALA A 155 -7.56 5.82 -10.76
CA ALA A 155 -7.55 6.11 -12.18
C ALA A 155 -7.03 4.91 -12.98
N THR A 156 -7.65 4.68 -14.13
CA THR A 156 -7.26 3.63 -15.08
C THR A 156 -7.66 4.03 -16.50
N ALA A 157 -7.25 3.24 -17.49
CA ALA A 157 -7.81 3.24 -18.84
C ALA A 157 -8.07 1.78 -19.24
N LYS A 158 -9.33 1.42 -19.41
CA LYS A 158 -9.80 0.07 -19.79
C LYS A 158 -10.98 0.17 -20.76
N ASP A 159 -11.11 -0.81 -21.64
CA ASP A 159 -12.28 -0.93 -22.54
C ASP A 159 -13.57 -1.23 -21.77
N LYS A 160 -13.45 -1.90 -20.62
CA LYS A 160 -14.58 -2.28 -19.77
C LYS A 160 -14.83 -1.25 -18.67
N ASP A 161 -16.05 -1.23 -18.19
CA ASP A 161 -16.45 -0.47 -17.02
C ASP A 161 -15.57 -0.81 -15.80
N VAL A 162 -15.34 0.19 -14.96
CA VAL A 162 -14.59 0.02 -13.71
C VAL A 162 -15.44 -0.69 -12.66
N SER A 163 -14.82 -1.64 -11.96
CA SER A 163 -15.35 -2.31 -10.76
C SER A 163 -14.21 -2.52 -9.77
N ILE A 164 -14.53 -3.02 -8.58
CA ILE A 164 -13.57 -3.39 -7.53
C ILE A 164 -13.62 -4.90 -7.22
N ASP A 165 -14.16 -5.72 -8.15
CA ASP A 165 -14.47 -7.12 -7.89
C ASP A 165 -13.39 -8.10 -8.34
N SER A 166 -12.36 -7.62 -9.06
CA SER A 166 -11.24 -8.48 -9.47
C SER A 166 -10.34 -8.84 -8.28
N ASP A 167 -9.81 -10.06 -8.26
CA ASP A 167 -8.97 -10.58 -7.17
C ASP A 167 -7.77 -9.69 -6.84
N TRP A 168 -7.13 -9.10 -7.86
CA TRP A 168 -5.99 -8.19 -7.65
C TRP A 168 -6.38 -6.88 -6.95
N GLN A 169 -7.66 -6.51 -6.96
CA GLN A 169 -8.19 -5.31 -6.31
C GLN A 169 -8.42 -5.49 -4.79
N ILE A 170 -8.18 -6.70 -4.26
CA ILE A 170 -8.20 -6.92 -2.81
C ILE A 170 -7.27 -5.94 -2.06
N SER A 171 -6.18 -5.51 -2.70
CA SER A 171 -5.27 -4.51 -2.14
C SER A 171 -5.91 -3.13 -1.95
N TYR A 172 -6.89 -2.76 -2.80
CA TYR A 172 -7.67 -1.53 -2.67
C TYR A 172 -8.65 -1.63 -1.49
N LYS A 173 -9.33 -2.77 -1.36
CA LYS A 173 -10.24 -3.05 -0.25
C LYS A 173 -9.51 -2.98 1.09
N ARG A 174 -8.37 -3.66 1.22
CA ARG A 174 -7.51 -3.59 2.40
C ARG A 174 -6.98 -2.19 2.68
N GLN A 175 -6.72 -1.40 1.65
CA GLN A 175 -6.31 0.00 1.80
C GLN A 175 -7.40 0.81 2.48
N MET A 176 -8.64 0.69 2.02
CA MET A 176 -9.82 1.34 2.60
C MET A 176 -9.99 0.95 4.06
N GLU A 177 -9.94 -0.34 4.36
CA GLU A 177 -10.10 -0.89 5.70
C GLU A 177 -9.02 -0.40 6.68
N VAL A 178 -7.75 -0.35 6.24
CA VAL A 178 -6.66 0.19 7.08
C VAL A 178 -6.90 1.67 7.40
N TYR A 179 -7.41 2.46 6.47
CA TYR A 179 -7.71 3.86 6.73
C TYR A 179 -8.91 4.03 7.65
N GLN A 180 -9.96 3.21 7.50
CA GLN A 180 -11.09 3.17 8.43
C GLN A 180 -10.62 2.81 9.83
N TRP A 181 -9.80 1.78 9.96
CA TRP A 181 -9.20 1.37 11.23
C TRP A 181 -8.37 2.49 11.86
N LEU A 182 -7.46 3.13 11.10
CA LEU A 182 -6.62 4.23 11.58
C LEU A 182 -7.46 5.38 12.14
N LEU A 183 -8.52 5.79 11.46
CA LEU A 183 -9.39 6.86 11.93
C LEU A 183 -10.15 6.46 13.21
N ARG A 184 -10.62 5.20 13.31
CA ARG A 184 -11.24 4.66 14.54
C ARG A 184 -10.26 4.68 15.71
N GLN A 185 -9.02 4.27 15.49
CA GLN A 185 -7.97 4.31 16.52
C GLN A 185 -7.62 5.74 16.96
N ASN A 186 -7.96 6.75 16.18
CA ASN A 186 -7.84 8.17 16.54
C ASN A 186 -9.14 8.73 17.16
N GLY A 187 -10.12 7.87 17.49
CA GLY A 187 -11.34 8.25 18.24
C GLY A 187 -12.48 8.78 17.39
N PHE A 188 -12.40 8.69 16.06
CA PHE A 188 -13.49 9.10 15.18
C PHE A 188 -14.54 8.01 15.02
N ALA A 189 -15.82 8.41 14.96
CA ALA A 189 -16.87 7.57 14.43
C ALA A 189 -16.66 7.42 12.91
N VAL A 190 -16.52 6.19 12.41
CA VAL A 190 -16.22 5.91 11.00
C VAL A 190 -17.24 4.95 10.44
N ASN A 191 -17.87 5.33 9.35
CA ASN A 191 -18.80 4.48 8.63
C ASN A 191 -18.05 3.29 8.01
N ASN A 192 -18.68 2.10 8.05
CA ASN A 192 -18.09 0.91 7.43
C ASN A 192 -18.07 1.00 5.91
N THR A 193 -18.96 1.80 5.32
CA THR A 193 -18.96 2.05 3.87
C THR A 193 -18.04 3.23 3.54
N GLY A 194 -16.98 2.96 2.78
CA GLY A 194 -16.17 3.95 2.11
C GLY A 194 -16.49 3.99 0.62
N TYR A 195 -15.86 4.90 -0.11
CA TYR A 195 -16.10 5.06 -1.54
C TYR A 195 -14.81 5.13 -2.34
N PHE A 196 -14.80 4.42 -3.47
CA PHE A 196 -13.81 4.61 -4.52
C PHE A 196 -14.37 5.59 -5.56
N VAL A 197 -13.73 6.76 -5.71
CA VAL A 197 -13.98 7.65 -6.85
C VAL A 197 -13.07 7.15 -7.97
N TYR A 198 -13.63 6.34 -8.86
CA TYR A 198 -12.86 5.59 -9.84
C TYR A 198 -13.09 6.16 -11.24
N THR A 199 -12.06 6.78 -11.80
CA THR A 199 -12.10 7.38 -13.13
C THR A 199 -11.45 6.48 -14.18
N ASN A 200 -12.09 6.36 -15.35
CA ASN A 200 -11.64 5.55 -16.48
C ASN A 200 -11.43 6.43 -17.72
N GLY A 201 -10.18 6.53 -18.16
CA GLY A 201 -9.86 7.22 -19.41
C GLY A 201 -10.52 6.56 -20.60
N ARG A 202 -11.17 7.35 -21.43
CA ARG A 202 -11.90 6.88 -22.63
C ARG A 202 -10.93 6.56 -23.75
N MET A 203 -10.97 5.33 -24.24
CA MET A 203 -10.22 4.86 -25.41
C MET A 203 -11.12 4.68 -26.64
N ASP A 204 -12.43 4.95 -26.49
CA ASP A 204 -13.47 4.81 -27.50
C ASP A 204 -13.73 6.11 -28.29
N LEU A 205 -12.83 7.10 -28.22
CA LEU A 205 -12.90 8.35 -28.96
C LEU A 205 -12.13 8.27 -30.28
N ASP A 206 -12.54 9.07 -31.26
CA ASP A 206 -11.94 9.08 -32.61
C ASP A 206 -10.53 9.64 -32.66
N GLY A 207 -10.06 10.37 -31.63
CA GLY A 207 -8.73 10.94 -31.59
C GLY A 207 -8.36 11.54 -30.24
N PHE A 208 -7.06 11.77 -30.06
CA PHE A 208 -6.53 12.32 -28.81
C PHE A 208 -6.83 13.81 -28.60
N ASN A 209 -6.67 14.63 -29.66
CA ASN A 209 -6.94 16.07 -29.65
C ASN A 209 -6.39 16.81 -28.42
N ASP A 210 -5.18 16.46 -27.96
CA ASP A 210 -4.46 16.99 -26.80
C ASP A 210 -5.24 16.90 -25.47
N ARG A 211 -6.23 15.96 -25.36
CA ARG A 211 -7.00 15.75 -24.13
C ARG A 211 -7.39 14.28 -23.97
N ILE A 212 -7.54 13.86 -22.72
CA ILE A 212 -8.14 12.56 -22.34
C ILE A 212 -9.44 12.86 -21.63
N GLU A 213 -10.54 12.32 -22.14
CA GLU A 213 -11.83 12.34 -21.45
C GLU A 213 -11.94 11.16 -20.49
N PHE A 214 -12.64 11.35 -19.39
CA PHE A 214 -12.83 10.33 -18.37
C PHE A 214 -14.30 10.09 -18.08
N ARG A 215 -14.63 8.84 -17.74
CA ARG A 215 -15.88 8.47 -17.09
C ARG A 215 -15.59 8.13 -15.65
N THR A 216 -16.22 8.83 -14.70
CA THR A 216 -16.00 8.64 -13.27
C THR A 216 -17.20 7.92 -12.65
N LYS A 217 -16.92 6.92 -11.80
CA LYS A 217 -17.91 6.23 -10.98
C LYS A 217 -17.57 6.39 -9.51
N VAL A 218 -18.59 6.50 -8.68
CA VAL A 218 -18.47 6.43 -7.22
C VAL A 218 -18.95 5.05 -6.78
N ILE A 219 -18.03 4.20 -6.36
CA ILE A 219 -18.29 2.81 -6.04
C ILE A 219 -18.23 2.63 -4.52
N PRO A 220 -19.35 2.27 -3.86
CA PRO A 220 -19.37 1.98 -2.43
C PRO A 220 -18.65 0.66 -2.14
N TYR A 221 -17.98 0.61 -0.99
CA TYR A 221 -17.39 -0.59 -0.45
C TYR A 221 -17.57 -0.63 1.07
N THR A 222 -18.19 -1.68 1.57
CA THR A 222 -18.32 -1.91 3.02
C THR A 222 -17.16 -2.77 3.48
N GLY A 223 -16.26 -2.16 4.27
CA GLY A 223 -15.05 -2.79 4.77
C GLY A 223 -15.28 -3.55 6.07
N ASP A 224 -14.37 -4.50 6.33
CA ASP A 224 -14.23 -5.19 7.62
C ASP A 224 -12.75 -5.11 8.05
N ASP A 225 -12.49 -4.41 9.15
CA ASP A 225 -11.13 -4.18 9.67
C ASP A 225 -10.68 -5.22 10.72
N ALA A 226 -11.49 -6.24 11.01
CA ALA A 226 -11.19 -7.25 12.04
C ALA A 226 -9.87 -8.02 11.79
N TRP A 227 -9.41 -8.10 10.55
CA TRP A 227 -8.17 -8.77 10.18
C TRP A 227 -6.90 -7.97 10.53
N ILE A 228 -7.01 -6.65 10.78
CA ILE A 228 -5.86 -5.75 10.91
C ILE A 228 -5.09 -6.02 12.19
N GLU A 229 -5.75 -6.04 13.34
CA GLU A 229 -5.13 -6.30 14.65
C GLU A 229 -4.37 -7.63 14.72
N PRO A 230 -4.96 -8.76 14.30
CA PRO A 230 -4.23 -10.02 14.23
C PRO A 230 -3.04 -9.96 13.28
N THR A 231 -3.16 -9.22 12.17
CA THR A 231 -2.08 -9.07 11.19
C THR A 231 -0.92 -8.26 11.74
N ILE A 232 -1.17 -7.14 12.43
CA ILE A 232 -0.13 -6.33 13.08
C ILE A 232 0.68 -7.19 14.08
N LYS A 233 0.00 -8.01 14.89
CA LYS A 233 0.66 -8.93 15.84
C LYS A 233 1.51 -9.99 15.13
N LYS A 234 1.00 -10.57 14.03
CA LYS A 234 1.77 -11.52 13.19
C LYS A 234 2.98 -10.85 12.53
N MET A 235 2.82 -9.63 12.03
CA MET A 235 3.91 -8.83 11.47
C MET A 235 5.01 -8.57 12.50
N LYS A 236 4.64 -8.17 13.71
CA LYS A 236 5.60 -7.95 14.80
C LYS A 236 6.39 -9.23 15.08
N LYS A 237 5.71 -10.37 15.23
CA LYS A 237 6.35 -11.68 15.43
C LYS A 237 7.32 -12.02 14.28
N CYS A 238 6.92 -11.75 13.05
CA CYS A 238 7.78 -11.93 11.87
C CYS A 238 9.02 -11.04 11.93
N MET A 239 8.88 -9.78 12.33
CA MET A 239 9.98 -8.80 12.45
C MET A 239 10.98 -9.18 13.55
N GLU A 240 10.52 -9.78 14.64
CA GLU A 240 11.39 -10.23 15.76
C GLU A 240 12.18 -11.49 15.41
N SER A 241 11.71 -12.29 14.47
CA SER A 241 12.35 -13.55 14.11
C SER A 241 13.60 -13.33 13.24
N ASP A 242 14.69 -14.04 13.55
CA ASP A 242 15.87 -14.12 12.70
C ASP A 242 15.74 -15.19 11.58
N VAL A 243 14.67 -15.97 11.62
CA VAL A 243 14.37 -16.95 10.57
C VAL A 243 13.71 -16.28 9.39
N LEU A 244 14.28 -16.48 8.19
CA LEU A 244 13.71 -15.99 6.95
C LEU A 244 12.35 -16.65 6.69
N PRO A 245 11.26 -15.88 6.57
CA PRO A 245 9.92 -16.44 6.37
C PRO A 245 9.76 -17.19 5.04
N GLY A 246 8.71 -18.01 4.95
CA GLY A 246 8.28 -18.59 3.68
C GLY A 246 7.93 -17.54 2.62
N MET A 247 8.00 -17.92 1.36
CA MET A 247 7.50 -17.09 0.25
C MET A 247 5.98 -17.00 0.34
N GLY A 248 5.44 -15.83 0.00
CA GLY A 248 4.00 -15.67 -0.19
C GLY A 248 3.52 -16.27 -1.51
N THR A 249 2.23 -16.14 -1.75
CA THR A 249 1.56 -16.61 -2.96
C THR A 249 1.26 -15.42 -3.88
N SER A 250 1.53 -15.58 -5.18
CA SER A 250 1.09 -14.63 -6.20
C SER A 250 -0.44 -14.63 -6.31
N ILE A 251 -1.03 -13.49 -6.64
CA ILE A 251 -2.46 -13.39 -6.98
C ILE A 251 -2.84 -14.20 -8.24
N MET A 252 -1.85 -14.52 -9.08
CA MET A 252 -2.03 -15.37 -10.27
C MET A 252 -1.87 -16.87 -9.94
N GLY A 253 -1.73 -17.21 -8.66
CA GLY A 253 -1.36 -18.57 -8.20
C GLY A 253 0.15 -18.79 -8.23
N GLY A 254 0.62 -19.80 -7.51
CA GLY A 254 2.04 -20.08 -7.40
C GLY A 254 2.78 -19.20 -6.39
N PRO A 255 4.13 -19.29 -6.32
CA PRO A 255 4.93 -18.53 -5.38
C PRO A 255 5.01 -17.05 -5.77
N CYS A 256 5.31 -16.20 -4.78
CA CYS A 256 5.57 -14.78 -5.01
C CYS A 256 6.60 -14.57 -6.14
N GLU A 257 6.23 -13.85 -7.18
CA GLU A 257 7.00 -13.66 -8.41
C GLU A 257 8.40 -13.08 -8.16
N PHE A 258 8.50 -12.09 -7.26
CA PHE A 258 9.78 -11.49 -6.89
C PHE A 258 10.71 -12.48 -6.20
N CYS A 259 10.16 -13.34 -5.33
CA CYS A 259 10.94 -14.38 -4.67
C CYS A 259 11.34 -15.49 -5.64
N ALA A 260 10.45 -15.88 -6.54
CA ALA A 260 10.71 -16.90 -7.57
C ALA A 260 11.80 -16.43 -8.54
N TYR A 261 11.69 -15.19 -9.04
CA TYR A 261 12.72 -14.59 -9.91
C TYR A 261 14.08 -14.51 -9.21
N ALA A 262 14.11 -13.98 -7.97
CA ALA A 262 15.36 -13.86 -7.22
C ALA A 262 16.00 -15.22 -6.98
N ARG A 263 15.21 -16.24 -6.67
CA ARG A 263 15.69 -17.62 -6.49
C ARG A 263 16.30 -18.19 -7.78
N ALA A 264 15.55 -18.15 -8.88
CA ALA A 264 16.00 -18.69 -10.15
C ALA A 264 17.32 -18.01 -10.62
N ARG A 265 17.40 -16.67 -10.51
CA ARG A 265 18.62 -15.90 -10.82
C ARG A 265 19.81 -16.32 -9.95
N THR A 266 19.56 -16.53 -8.65
CA THR A 266 20.62 -16.93 -7.70
C THR A 266 21.14 -18.33 -8.01
N GLU A 267 20.26 -19.30 -8.28
CA GLU A 267 20.61 -20.66 -8.68
C GLU A 267 21.52 -20.65 -9.92
N LEU A 268 21.09 -19.99 -10.99
CA LEU A 268 21.90 -19.85 -12.22
C LEU A 268 23.29 -19.20 -11.97
N THR A 269 23.34 -18.20 -11.10
CA THR A 269 24.60 -17.54 -10.76
C THR A 269 25.54 -18.48 -10.02
N ILE A 270 25.03 -19.25 -9.08
CA ILE A 270 25.79 -20.24 -8.31
C ILE A 270 26.33 -21.33 -9.24
N ASP A 271 25.49 -21.86 -10.14
CA ASP A 271 25.88 -22.89 -11.10
C ASP A 271 27.00 -22.39 -12.03
N HIS A 272 26.88 -21.17 -12.52
CA HIS A 272 27.93 -20.55 -13.36
C HIS A 272 29.26 -20.38 -12.61
N LEU A 273 29.23 -19.95 -11.34
CA LEU A 273 30.42 -19.78 -10.53
C LEU A 273 31.08 -21.13 -10.19
N GLN A 274 30.27 -22.17 -9.96
CA GLN A 274 30.77 -23.53 -9.72
C GLN A 274 31.39 -24.13 -10.98
N ALA A 275 30.77 -23.93 -12.15
CA ALA A 275 31.33 -24.37 -13.43
C ALA A 275 32.71 -23.74 -13.70
N LYS A 276 32.85 -22.42 -13.48
CA LYS A 276 34.15 -21.73 -13.59
C LYS A 276 35.23 -22.30 -12.66
N LYS A 277 34.88 -22.68 -11.42
CA LYS A 277 35.85 -23.27 -10.50
C LYS A 277 36.31 -24.68 -10.90
N ARG A 278 35.52 -25.42 -11.69
CA ARG A 278 35.87 -26.74 -12.19
C ARG A 278 36.72 -26.70 -13.47
N SER A 279 36.77 -25.55 -14.15
CA SER A 279 37.50 -25.34 -15.38
C SER A 279 38.89 -24.69 -15.17
N VAL A 280 39.30 -24.44 -13.94
CA VAL A 280 40.60 -24.02 -13.47
C VAL A 280 41.26 -25.14 -12.66
#